data_fcf07d4c03b9e4c1d59b5c818955f857
#
_entry.id   fcf07d4c03b9e4c1d59b5c818955f857
#
_cell.length_a   1.000
_cell.length_b   1.000
_cell.length_c   1.000
_cell.angle_alpha   90.00
_cell.angle_beta   90.00
_cell.angle_gamma   90.00
#
_symmetry.space_group_name_H-M   'P 1'
#
loop_
_entity.id
_entity.type
_entity.pdbx_description
1 polymer ?
#
loop_
_entity_poly.entity_id
_entity_poly.type
_entity_poly.pdbx_seq_one_letter_code
_entity_poly.pdbx_strand_id
1 'polypeptide(L)'
;MASFRVQGNQFLYEDKPITILSGAIHYFRVIPGYWKDRLLKLKACGFNTVETYVAWNMHEPQEGKFCFTGMADIVAFIEIAAELELHVIVRPSPYICAEWEFGGMPAWLLAEDGMRLRCYDELFLSKVDAYYDVLLPMLKPLLCTNGGPIIAMQIENEYGSYGNDLKYLEHIKESMISRGMDVLLFTSDGPEDFMLQGGMIPGVLETVNFGSRTEEAFNSLKQVQPDKPLMCMEYWNGWFDHWNKPHHTRDAQEAVQVFEDMLNAGGSVNFYMFHGGTNFGFYNGANNHGKYEPTVTSYDYDSPLTEWGDITEKYVLLRELIAKHFGTALLPLPEPVRKMGYGHVQMKPIAPLFDVLPLLSTPVQRTCPEPMEKLGQDYGFILYTTKVSGPRLNCSLVLQEVHDRALVFLDGEYKGVIERWDPQPIEFDVPEGGAELRILVENMGRTNYGPYLRDYKGITEGVRLGFQFLFDWTIHSLPLHNLAQLEQAPAAEERVQDISGPTFYQGSLHIEQESDIADTFLALEGWTKGIVFVNGFNLGRYWEAGPQKTLYVPGPLLRTGANEIVVFELHGAKTLQVTLQDTPDLG
;
A
#
# COMPACT_ATOMS: atom_id res chain seq x y z
N MET A 1 -25.19 -25.64 9.17
CA MET A 1 -24.35 -24.44 9.24
C MET A 1 -23.01 -24.89 9.76
N ALA A 2 -21.94 -24.58 9.04
CA ALA A 2 -20.60 -24.92 9.48
C ALA A 2 -20.26 -24.13 10.76
N SER A 3 -19.50 -24.73 11.67
CA SER A 3 -19.02 -24.06 12.87
C SER A 3 -17.51 -24.10 12.93
N PHE A 4 -16.89 -22.95 13.22
CA PHE A 4 -15.46 -22.87 13.51
C PHE A 4 -15.28 -22.31 14.92
N ARG A 5 -14.56 -23.03 15.77
CA ARG A 5 -14.43 -22.69 17.19
C ARG A 5 -13.12 -23.18 17.80
N VAL A 6 -12.78 -22.60 18.94
CA VAL A 6 -11.65 -23.06 19.76
C VAL A 6 -12.21 -24.00 20.85
N GLN A 7 -11.55 -25.16 21.04
CA GLN A 7 -11.80 -26.07 22.14
C GLN A 7 -10.48 -26.56 22.76
N GLY A 8 -10.18 -26.10 23.96
CA GLY A 8 -8.87 -26.34 24.56
C GLY A 8 -7.78 -25.75 23.67
N ASN A 9 -6.75 -26.51 23.37
CA ASN A 9 -5.62 -26.13 22.57
C ASN A 9 -5.79 -26.42 21.04
N GLN A 10 -7.01 -26.60 20.56
CA GLN A 10 -7.30 -26.95 19.18
C GLN A 10 -8.31 -26.02 18.53
N PHE A 11 -8.13 -25.79 17.23
CA PHE A 11 -9.19 -25.31 16.35
C PHE A 11 -10.05 -26.49 15.88
N LEU A 12 -11.36 -26.29 15.86
CA LEU A 12 -12.31 -27.25 15.32
C LEU A 12 -13.12 -26.62 14.19
N TYR A 13 -13.22 -27.31 13.07
CA TYR A 13 -14.14 -27.01 11.98
C TYR A 13 -15.12 -28.19 11.84
N GLU A 14 -16.43 -27.92 11.97
CA GLU A 14 -17.46 -28.96 12.01
C GLU A 14 -17.14 -30.09 12.99
N ASP A 15 -16.73 -29.71 14.22
CA ASP A 15 -16.30 -30.59 15.31
C ASP A 15 -15.07 -31.46 15.04
N LYS A 16 -14.37 -31.25 13.95
CA LYS A 16 -13.12 -31.95 13.64
C LYS A 16 -11.92 -31.03 13.85
N PRO A 17 -10.83 -31.54 14.45
CA PRO A 17 -9.61 -30.79 14.58
C PRO A 17 -9.07 -30.35 13.21
N ILE A 18 -8.65 -29.10 13.12
CA ILE A 18 -8.05 -28.51 11.92
C ILE A 18 -6.79 -27.72 12.29
N THR A 19 -5.73 -27.89 11.53
CA THR A 19 -4.59 -26.96 11.51
C THR A 19 -4.83 -25.92 10.43
N ILE A 20 -4.80 -24.64 10.79
CA ILE A 20 -4.94 -23.54 9.83
C ILE A 20 -3.59 -23.35 9.14
N LEU A 21 -3.55 -23.62 7.84
CA LEU A 21 -2.47 -23.25 6.94
C LEU A 21 -2.99 -22.13 6.04
N SER A 22 -2.72 -20.90 6.44
CA SER A 22 -3.22 -19.70 5.80
C SER A 22 -2.10 -18.94 5.10
N GLY A 23 -2.43 -18.27 4.00
CA GLY A 23 -1.53 -17.33 3.34
C GLY A 23 -2.22 -16.01 3.05
N ALA A 24 -1.54 -14.92 3.36
CA ALA A 24 -2.00 -13.57 3.11
C ALA A 24 -1.89 -13.24 1.62
N ILE A 25 -3.02 -12.86 1.03
CA ILE A 25 -3.15 -12.32 -0.34
C ILE A 25 -4.10 -11.13 -0.24
N HIS A 26 -3.57 -9.94 -0.44
CA HIS A 26 -4.38 -8.72 -0.40
C HIS A 26 -5.03 -8.48 -1.78
N TYR A 27 -6.36 -8.69 -1.89
CA TYR A 27 -7.10 -8.52 -3.14
C TYR A 27 -6.84 -7.15 -3.78
N PHE A 28 -6.65 -6.11 -2.98
CA PHE A 28 -6.41 -4.74 -3.41
C PHE A 28 -4.98 -4.48 -3.94
N ARG A 29 -4.06 -5.46 -3.85
CA ARG A 29 -2.71 -5.44 -4.44
C ARG A 29 -2.59 -6.31 -5.67
N VAL A 30 -3.69 -6.93 -6.12
CA VAL A 30 -3.72 -7.85 -7.26
C VAL A 30 -4.85 -7.46 -8.20
N ILE A 31 -4.57 -7.37 -9.50
CA ILE A 31 -5.62 -7.12 -10.50
C ILE A 31 -6.65 -8.25 -10.45
N PRO A 32 -7.98 -7.95 -10.47
CA PRO A 32 -9.03 -8.95 -10.29
C PRO A 32 -8.93 -10.15 -11.23
N GLY A 33 -8.47 -9.95 -12.47
CA GLY A 33 -8.23 -11.02 -13.42
C GLY A 33 -7.23 -12.10 -12.96
N TYR A 34 -6.43 -11.81 -11.92
CA TYR A 34 -5.44 -12.74 -11.37
C TYR A 34 -5.78 -13.28 -9.98
N TRP A 35 -6.87 -12.88 -9.34
CA TRP A 35 -7.26 -13.40 -8.02
C TRP A 35 -7.36 -14.92 -8.02
N LYS A 36 -8.04 -15.49 -9.02
CA LYS A 36 -8.21 -16.95 -9.12
C LYS A 36 -6.88 -17.69 -9.29
N ASP A 37 -5.95 -17.16 -10.10
CA ASP A 37 -4.61 -17.74 -10.27
C ASP A 37 -3.83 -17.79 -8.94
N ARG A 38 -3.82 -16.68 -8.19
CA ARG A 38 -3.11 -16.60 -6.90
C ARG A 38 -3.70 -17.54 -5.86
N LEU A 39 -5.04 -17.63 -5.79
CA LEU A 39 -5.75 -18.53 -4.88
C LEU A 39 -5.57 -20.01 -5.26
N LEU A 40 -5.55 -20.34 -6.56
CA LEU A 40 -5.23 -21.69 -7.03
C LEU A 40 -3.81 -22.10 -6.65
N LYS A 41 -2.83 -21.21 -6.78
CA LYS A 41 -1.44 -21.47 -6.37
C LYS A 41 -1.33 -21.63 -4.86
N LEU A 42 -2.08 -20.86 -4.06
CA LEU A 42 -2.16 -21.05 -2.60
C LEU A 42 -2.68 -22.46 -2.27
N LYS A 43 -3.81 -22.87 -2.87
CA LYS A 43 -4.37 -24.21 -2.68
C LYS A 43 -3.42 -25.31 -3.15
N ALA A 44 -2.77 -25.15 -4.31
CA ALA A 44 -1.83 -26.12 -4.86
C ALA A 44 -0.54 -26.26 -4.02
N CYS A 45 -0.18 -25.23 -3.26
CA CYS A 45 0.91 -25.31 -2.28
C CYS A 45 0.55 -26.18 -1.06
N GLY A 46 -0.74 -26.45 -0.83
CA GLY A 46 -1.23 -27.25 0.30
C GLY A 46 -1.90 -26.42 1.41
N PHE A 47 -2.09 -25.14 1.19
CA PHE A 47 -2.80 -24.27 2.12
C PHE A 47 -4.32 -24.51 2.05
N ASN A 48 -5.00 -24.35 3.18
CA ASN A 48 -6.46 -24.54 3.29
C ASN A 48 -7.21 -23.25 3.54
N THR A 49 -6.50 -22.14 3.76
CA THR A 49 -7.08 -20.86 4.16
C THR A 49 -6.36 -19.72 3.42
N VAL A 50 -7.11 -18.72 3.00
CA VAL A 50 -6.56 -17.43 2.58
C VAL A 50 -6.90 -16.37 3.62
N GLU A 51 -5.97 -15.49 3.88
CA GLU A 51 -6.19 -14.29 4.70
C GLU A 51 -6.16 -13.05 3.81
N THR A 52 -7.00 -12.06 4.14
CA THR A 52 -6.89 -10.73 3.57
C THR A 52 -7.27 -9.65 4.58
N TYR A 53 -6.56 -8.54 4.50
CA TYR A 53 -7.00 -7.28 5.10
C TYR A 53 -8.12 -6.62 4.28
N VAL A 54 -8.78 -5.62 4.87
CA VAL A 54 -9.68 -4.69 4.19
C VAL A 54 -9.15 -3.29 4.40
N ALA A 55 -8.69 -2.62 3.35
CA ALA A 55 -8.14 -1.27 3.42
C ALA A 55 -9.26 -0.23 3.39
N TRP A 56 -9.55 0.41 4.52
CA TRP A 56 -10.65 1.39 4.63
C TRP A 56 -10.51 2.54 3.61
N ASN A 57 -9.29 3.08 3.42
CA ASN A 57 -9.04 4.18 2.49
C ASN A 57 -9.32 3.83 1.02
N MET A 58 -9.32 2.55 0.65
CA MET A 58 -9.69 2.11 -0.69
C MET A 58 -11.22 2.03 -0.85
N HIS A 59 -11.91 1.64 0.24
CA HIS A 59 -13.36 1.46 0.24
C HIS A 59 -14.14 2.74 0.51
N GLU A 60 -13.53 3.72 1.19
CA GLU A 60 -14.11 5.03 1.48
C GLU A 60 -13.07 6.14 1.21
N PRO A 61 -12.69 6.35 -0.06
CA PRO A 61 -11.67 7.35 -0.43
C PRO A 61 -12.07 8.79 -0.09
N GLN A 62 -13.35 9.07 -0.01
CA GLN A 62 -13.93 10.30 0.51
C GLN A 62 -15.03 9.95 1.52
N GLU A 63 -15.14 10.73 2.58
CA GLU A 63 -16.13 10.47 3.63
C GLU A 63 -17.55 10.28 3.07
N GLY A 64 -18.18 9.17 3.40
CA GLY A 64 -19.51 8.79 2.93
C GLY A 64 -19.58 8.30 1.47
N LYS A 65 -18.46 8.23 0.75
CA LYS A 65 -18.42 7.73 -0.64
C LYS A 65 -17.70 6.38 -0.70
N PHE A 66 -18.49 5.34 -0.81
CA PHE A 66 -17.98 3.97 -0.77
C PHE A 66 -17.76 3.38 -2.17
N CYS A 67 -16.73 2.53 -2.30
CA CYS A 67 -16.39 1.77 -3.49
C CYS A 67 -16.14 0.30 -3.13
N PHE A 68 -16.89 -0.60 -3.80
CA PHE A 68 -16.75 -2.05 -3.67
C PHE A 68 -16.75 -2.73 -5.05
N THR A 69 -16.13 -2.11 -6.04
CA THR A 69 -16.04 -2.62 -7.41
C THR A 69 -14.61 -2.66 -7.91
N GLY A 70 -14.35 -3.45 -8.93
CA GLY A 70 -13.00 -3.61 -9.49
C GLY A 70 -12.03 -4.18 -8.46
N MET A 71 -10.91 -3.52 -8.23
CA MET A 71 -9.92 -3.96 -7.22
C MET A 71 -10.45 -3.87 -5.78
N ALA A 72 -11.54 -3.15 -5.53
CA ALA A 72 -12.18 -3.03 -4.22
C ALA A 72 -13.32 -4.07 -4.02
N ASP A 73 -13.52 -5.02 -4.92
CA ASP A 73 -14.59 -6.04 -4.81
C ASP A 73 -14.15 -7.21 -3.93
N ILE A 74 -14.16 -6.98 -2.61
CA ILE A 74 -13.82 -8.01 -1.62
C ILE A 74 -14.79 -9.19 -1.66
N VAL A 75 -16.07 -8.96 -1.98
CA VAL A 75 -17.08 -10.02 -2.04
C VAL A 75 -16.73 -11.01 -3.14
N ALA A 76 -16.43 -10.52 -4.35
CA ALA A 76 -16.00 -11.37 -5.46
C ALA A 76 -14.72 -12.15 -5.14
N PHE A 77 -13.74 -11.53 -4.47
CA PHE A 77 -12.52 -12.22 -4.04
C PHE A 77 -12.83 -13.39 -3.07
N ILE A 78 -13.69 -13.16 -2.08
CA ILE A 78 -14.09 -14.18 -1.10
C ILE A 78 -14.91 -15.30 -1.77
N GLU A 79 -15.78 -14.96 -2.72
CA GLU A 79 -16.57 -15.95 -3.49
C GLU A 79 -15.66 -16.85 -4.32
N ILE A 80 -14.61 -16.32 -4.97
CA ILE A 80 -13.59 -17.13 -5.66
C ILE A 80 -12.87 -18.06 -4.70
N ALA A 81 -12.53 -17.61 -3.49
CA ALA A 81 -11.94 -18.48 -2.47
C ALA A 81 -12.89 -19.61 -2.06
N ALA A 82 -14.21 -19.34 -1.93
CA ALA A 82 -15.23 -20.33 -1.66
C ALA A 82 -15.37 -21.36 -2.80
N GLU A 83 -15.36 -20.92 -4.07
CA GLU A 83 -15.36 -21.83 -5.23
C GLU A 83 -14.16 -22.80 -5.20
N LEU A 84 -13.04 -22.34 -4.67
CA LEU A 84 -11.82 -23.13 -4.52
C LEU A 84 -11.77 -23.93 -3.21
N GLU A 85 -12.86 -23.95 -2.43
CA GLU A 85 -12.94 -24.63 -1.13
C GLU A 85 -11.84 -24.16 -0.14
N LEU A 86 -11.44 -22.91 -0.22
CA LEU A 86 -10.57 -22.27 0.76
C LEU A 86 -11.40 -21.64 1.87
N HIS A 87 -10.99 -21.82 3.11
CA HIS A 87 -11.46 -20.97 4.20
C HIS A 87 -10.91 -19.55 4.05
N VAL A 88 -11.58 -18.60 4.67
CA VAL A 88 -11.16 -17.19 4.61
C VAL A 88 -11.04 -16.63 6.03
N ILE A 89 -9.95 -15.93 6.30
CA ILE A 89 -9.79 -15.06 7.46
C ILE A 89 -9.83 -13.61 6.96
N VAL A 90 -10.72 -12.80 7.53
CA VAL A 90 -10.83 -11.39 7.18
C VAL A 90 -10.32 -10.53 8.32
N ARG A 91 -9.49 -9.55 8.00
CA ARG A 91 -8.97 -8.57 8.97
C ARG A 91 -9.50 -7.17 8.60
N PRO A 92 -10.73 -6.83 9.04
CA PRO A 92 -11.48 -5.66 8.55
C PRO A 92 -11.02 -4.34 9.17
N SER A 93 -10.21 -4.39 10.19
CA SER A 93 -9.60 -3.27 10.93
C SER A 93 -10.56 -2.24 11.54
N PRO A 94 -10.21 -1.01 11.88
CA PRO A 94 -10.01 0.18 11.04
C PRO A 94 -8.58 0.45 10.56
N TYR A 95 -7.59 -0.19 11.12
CA TYR A 95 -6.17 -0.04 10.79
C TYR A 95 -5.56 -1.39 10.42
N ILE A 96 -4.73 -1.42 9.38
CA ILE A 96 -4.14 -2.66 8.85
C ILE A 96 -2.60 -2.69 8.84
N CYS A 97 -1.92 -1.59 9.10
CA CYS A 97 -0.47 -1.46 8.89
C CYS A 97 -0.07 -1.75 7.43
N ALA A 98 0.40 -2.96 7.15
CA ALA A 98 0.56 -3.60 5.84
C ALA A 98 1.44 -2.82 4.84
N GLU A 99 2.28 -1.90 5.30
CA GLU A 99 3.05 -0.98 4.43
C GLU A 99 2.13 -0.31 3.38
N TRP A 100 0.84 -0.23 3.72
CA TRP A 100 -0.19 0.45 2.96
C TRP A 100 -0.36 1.87 3.48
N GLU A 101 -0.63 2.79 2.60
CA GLU A 101 -0.74 4.21 2.89
C GLU A 101 -1.63 4.47 4.11
N PHE A 102 -1.10 5.20 5.10
CA PHE A 102 -1.76 5.52 6.38
C PHE A 102 -2.24 4.28 7.17
N GLY A 103 -1.63 3.12 6.95
CA GLY A 103 -2.09 1.87 7.56
C GLY A 103 -3.52 1.50 7.20
N GLY A 104 -3.99 1.89 6.02
CA GLY A 104 -5.32 1.62 5.51
C GLY A 104 -6.40 2.60 5.96
N MET A 105 -6.11 3.52 6.86
CA MET A 105 -7.05 4.57 7.26
C MET A 105 -7.19 5.64 6.17
N PRO A 106 -8.37 6.24 5.94
CA PRO A 106 -8.52 7.28 4.93
C PRO A 106 -7.93 8.62 5.38
N ALA A 107 -7.28 9.32 4.45
CA ALA A 107 -6.61 10.60 4.70
C ALA A 107 -7.54 11.70 5.22
N TRP A 108 -8.83 11.67 4.84
CA TRP A 108 -9.82 12.65 5.29
C TRP A 108 -10.05 12.64 6.82
N LEU A 109 -9.68 11.55 7.53
CA LEU A 109 -9.68 11.53 8.99
C LEU A 109 -8.76 12.61 9.59
N LEU A 110 -7.64 12.92 8.90
CA LEU A 110 -6.70 13.94 9.36
C LEU A 110 -7.21 15.38 9.14
N ALA A 111 -8.26 15.56 8.34
CA ALA A 111 -8.90 16.87 8.18
C ALA A 111 -9.63 17.33 9.46
N GLU A 112 -10.05 16.38 10.30
CA GLU A 112 -10.81 16.65 11.53
C GLU A 112 -9.89 17.11 12.67
N ASP A 113 -10.13 18.34 13.15
CA ASP A 113 -9.38 18.88 14.26
C ASP A 113 -9.76 18.20 15.58
N GLY A 114 -8.76 17.86 16.37
CA GLY A 114 -8.94 17.28 17.70
C GLY A 114 -9.19 15.76 17.74
N MET A 115 -9.46 15.11 16.60
CA MET A 115 -9.62 13.66 16.54
C MET A 115 -8.34 12.95 16.96
N ARG A 116 -8.47 11.90 17.76
CA ARG A 116 -7.38 11.01 18.14
C ARG A 116 -7.62 9.64 17.51
N LEU A 117 -6.60 9.16 16.80
CA LEU A 117 -6.65 7.89 16.09
C LEU A 117 -6.40 6.71 17.04
N ARG A 118 -7.01 5.56 16.74
CA ARG A 118 -6.75 4.28 17.40
C ARG A 118 -6.82 4.36 18.93
N CYS A 119 -7.85 5.00 19.47
CA CYS A 119 -8.15 5.05 20.89
C CYS A 119 -9.65 5.31 21.10
N TYR A 120 -10.12 5.26 22.36
CA TYR A 120 -11.51 5.54 22.71
C TYR A 120 -11.80 7.05 22.58
N ASP A 121 -11.87 7.50 21.36
CA ASP A 121 -12.23 8.87 20.95
C ASP A 121 -13.56 8.83 20.21
N GLU A 122 -14.58 9.53 20.74
CA GLU A 122 -15.96 9.47 20.21
C GLU A 122 -16.04 9.86 18.72
N LEU A 123 -15.23 10.83 18.29
CA LEU A 123 -15.23 11.26 16.90
C LEU A 123 -14.65 10.18 16.00
N PHE A 124 -13.48 9.62 16.34
CA PHE A 124 -12.88 8.53 15.60
C PHE A 124 -13.79 7.29 15.54
N LEU A 125 -14.33 6.87 16.69
CA LEU A 125 -15.20 5.72 16.77
C LEU A 125 -16.49 5.90 15.95
N SER A 126 -17.06 7.11 15.90
CA SER A 126 -18.23 7.38 15.06
C SER A 126 -17.95 7.17 13.57
N LYS A 127 -16.73 7.48 13.10
CA LYS A 127 -16.31 7.24 11.69
C LYS A 127 -16.10 5.75 11.43
N VAL A 128 -15.47 5.03 12.38
CA VAL A 128 -15.31 3.57 12.31
C VAL A 128 -16.66 2.86 12.27
N ASP A 129 -17.59 3.25 13.14
CA ASP A 129 -18.93 2.69 13.16
C ASP A 129 -19.69 2.92 11.85
N ALA A 130 -19.59 4.12 11.26
CA ALA A 130 -20.18 4.43 9.95
C ALA A 130 -19.59 3.56 8.82
N TYR A 131 -18.28 3.32 8.85
CA TYR A 131 -17.61 2.40 7.92
C TYR A 131 -18.09 0.96 8.11
N TYR A 132 -18.17 0.49 9.36
CA TYR A 132 -18.64 -0.85 9.68
C TYR A 132 -20.13 -1.06 9.35
N ASP A 133 -20.95 -0.03 9.41
CA ASP A 133 -22.37 -0.08 9.00
C ASP A 133 -22.51 -0.44 7.49
N VAL A 134 -21.51 -0.16 6.69
CA VAL A 134 -21.48 -0.49 5.26
C VAL A 134 -20.76 -1.81 5.01
N LEU A 135 -19.56 -1.98 5.52
CA LEU A 135 -18.71 -3.15 5.24
C LEU A 135 -19.29 -4.45 5.81
N LEU A 136 -19.61 -4.46 7.12
CA LEU A 136 -19.91 -5.72 7.81
C LEU A 136 -21.20 -6.39 7.31
N PRO A 137 -22.30 -5.67 6.98
CA PRO A 137 -23.47 -6.29 6.36
C PRO A 137 -23.18 -6.99 5.02
N MET A 138 -22.18 -6.50 4.24
CA MET A 138 -21.77 -7.16 2.99
C MET A 138 -21.04 -8.48 3.26
N LEU A 139 -20.25 -8.56 4.33
CA LEU A 139 -19.50 -9.76 4.73
C LEU A 139 -20.37 -10.79 5.44
N LYS A 140 -21.45 -10.38 6.09
CA LYS A 140 -22.31 -11.25 6.90
C LYS A 140 -22.84 -12.49 6.14
N PRO A 141 -23.32 -12.41 4.89
CA PRO A 141 -23.74 -13.60 4.13
C PRO A 141 -22.60 -14.60 3.88
N LEU A 142 -21.34 -14.15 3.91
CA LEU A 142 -20.14 -14.94 3.62
C LEU A 142 -19.53 -15.61 4.86
N LEU A 143 -20.12 -15.42 6.06
CA LEU A 143 -19.67 -16.08 7.28
C LEU A 143 -19.95 -17.58 7.23
N CYS A 144 -19.09 -18.41 7.81
CA CYS A 144 -19.29 -19.87 7.84
C CYS A 144 -20.58 -20.27 8.57
N THR A 145 -21.01 -19.50 9.54
CA THR A 145 -22.31 -19.62 10.22
C THR A 145 -23.50 -19.42 9.28
N ASN A 146 -23.30 -18.74 8.16
CA ASN A 146 -24.30 -18.54 7.10
C ASN A 146 -24.03 -19.39 5.85
N GLY A 147 -23.04 -20.30 5.90
CA GLY A 147 -22.67 -21.19 4.79
C GLY A 147 -21.58 -20.64 3.87
N GLY A 148 -20.98 -19.49 4.19
CA GLY A 148 -19.84 -18.91 3.46
C GLY A 148 -18.48 -19.45 3.95
N PRO A 149 -17.37 -18.94 3.38
CA PRO A 149 -16.03 -19.41 3.71
C PRO A 149 -15.35 -18.70 4.88
N ILE A 150 -15.88 -17.56 5.37
CA ILE A 150 -15.23 -16.78 6.44
C ILE A 150 -15.36 -17.51 7.77
N ILE A 151 -14.21 -17.96 8.31
CA ILE A 151 -14.15 -18.72 9.57
C ILE A 151 -13.78 -17.87 10.78
N ALA A 152 -13.02 -16.79 10.59
CA ALA A 152 -12.56 -15.92 11.67
C ALA A 152 -12.37 -14.49 11.19
N MET A 153 -12.45 -13.53 12.12
CA MET A 153 -12.22 -12.11 11.86
C MET A 153 -11.35 -11.49 12.97
N GLN A 154 -10.40 -10.65 12.58
CA GLN A 154 -9.52 -9.95 13.52
C GLN A 154 -10.17 -8.67 14.04
N ILE A 155 -9.92 -8.36 15.30
CA ILE A 155 -10.23 -7.10 15.96
C ILE A 155 -8.96 -6.23 15.90
N GLU A 156 -9.03 -5.07 15.26
CA GLU A 156 -7.90 -4.14 15.13
C GLU A 156 -6.65 -4.78 14.48
N ASN A 157 -5.47 -4.25 14.66
CA ASN A 157 -4.21 -4.87 14.22
C ASN A 157 -3.01 -4.38 15.02
N GLU A 158 -2.25 -5.33 15.60
CA GLU A 158 -1.02 -5.07 16.35
C GLU A 158 -1.17 -3.91 17.36
N TYR A 159 -2.34 -3.87 18.01
CA TYR A 159 -2.69 -2.74 18.86
C TYR A 159 -1.73 -2.57 20.04
N GLY A 160 -1.22 -3.66 20.59
CA GLY A 160 -0.28 -3.63 21.71
C GLY A 160 1.06 -2.96 21.40
N SER A 161 1.44 -2.86 20.13
CA SER A 161 2.60 -2.07 19.71
C SER A 161 2.33 -0.56 19.66
N TYR A 162 1.06 -0.16 19.59
CA TYR A 162 0.61 1.22 19.47
C TYR A 162 0.06 1.80 20.77
N GLY A 163 -0.73 1.01 21.51
CA GLY A 163 -1.42 1.47 22.68
C GLY A 163 -1.86 0.37 23.64
N ASN A 164 -2.66 0.74 24.62
CA ASN A 164 -3.21 -0.16 25.64
C ASN A 164 -4.63 0.23 26.07
N ASP A 165 -5.39 0.86 25.18
CA ASP A 165 -6.77 1.30 25.47
C ASP A 165 -7.76 0.15 25.26
N LEU A 166 -7.95 -0.64 26.31
CA LEU A 166 -8.90 -1.77 26.29
C LEU A 166 -10.33 -1.35 25.94
N LYS A 167 -10.76 -0.14 26.32
CA LYS A 167 -12.12 0.33 25.98
C LYS A 167 -12.29 0.51 24.49
N TYR A 168 -11.25 0.97 23.81
CA TYR A 168 -11.21 1.07 22.34
C TYR A 168 -11.36 -0.32 21.71
N LEU A 169 -10.54 -1.29 22.12
CA LEU A 169 -10.59 -2.65 21.58
C LEU A 169 -11.95 -3.32 21.86
N GLU A 170 -12.50 -3.14 23.06
CA GLU A 170 -13.84 -3.64 23.40
C GLU A 170 -14.93 -3.00 22.53
N HIS A 171 -14.83 -1.68 22.25
CA HIS A 171 -15.76 -1.02 21.33
C HIS A 171 -15.71 -1.64 19.93
N ILE A 172 -14.51 -1.83 19.37
CA ILE A 172 -14.35 -2.47 18.04
C ILE A 172 -14.99 -3.87 18.04
N LYS A 173 -14.70 -4.69 19.06
CA LYS A 173 -15.30 -6.02 19.21
C LYS A 173 -16.83 -5.95 19.25
N GLU A 174 -17.41 -5.13 20.12
CA GLU A 174 -18.86 -5.00 20.26
C GLU A 174 -19.52 -4.44 19.00
N SER A 175 -18.84 -3.51 18.31
CA SER A 175 -19.25 -2.97 17.02
C SER A 175 -19.35 -4.07 15.96
N MET A 176 -18.42 -5.02 15.92
CA MET A 176 -18.48 -6.18 15.04
C MET A 176 -19.61 -7.14 15.44
N ILE A 177 -19.72 -7.50 16.71
CA ILE A 177 -20.74 -8.43 17.21
C ILE A 177 -22.15 -7.89 16.98
N SER A 178 -22.39 -6.61 17.28
CA SER A 178 -23.72 -5.99 17.11
C SER A 178 -24.18 -5.95 15.64
N ARG A 179 -23.24 -5.99 14.69
CA ARG A 179 -23.52 -6.08 13.24
C ARG A 179 -23.62 -7.53 12.75
N GLY A 180 -23.55 -8.50 13.68
CA GLY A 180 -23.79 -9.92 13.41
C GLY A 180 -22.57 -10.68 12.93
N MET A 181 -21.36 -10.25 13.29
CA MET A 181 -20.15 -11.04 13.08
C MET A 181 -20.06 -12.11 14.18
N ASP A 182 -20.66 -13.27 13.94
CA ASP A 182 -20.82 -14.40 14.86
C ASP A 182 -19.83 -15.56 14.61
N VAL A 183 -18.69 -15.24 13.97
CA VAL A 183 -17.55 -16.14 13.80
C VAL A 183 -16.49 -15.92 14.89
N LEU A 184 -15.44 -16.74 14.91
CA LEU A 184 -14.34 -16.57 15.84
C LEU A 184 -13.69 -15.19 15.65
N LEU A 185 -13.71 -14.37 16.70
CA LEU A 185 -12.98 -13.12 16.77
C LEU A 185 -11.65 -13.33 17.47
N PHE A 186 -10.58 -12.66 17.02
CA PHE A 186 -9.26 -12.76 17.61
C PHE A 186 -8.50 -11.42 17.51
N THR A 187 -7.45 -11.29 18.32
CA THR A 187 -6.46 -10.21 18.24
C THR A 187 -5.10 -10.77 17.83
N SER A 188 -4.19 -9.93 17.38
CA SER A 188 -2.86 -10.34 16.93
C SER A 188 -1.84 -9.26 17.23
N ASP A 189 -0.77 -9.64 17.95
CA ASP A 189 0.26 -8.72 18.41
C ASP A 189 1.67 -9.33 18.30
N GLY A 190 2.69 -8.51 18.46
CA GLY A 190 4.09 -8.98 18.56
C GLY A 190 4.30 -9.85 19.82
N PRO A 191 5.40 -10.64 19.88
CA PRO A 191 5.62 -11.61 20.95
C PRO A 191 6.11 -11.01 22.27
N GLU A 192 6.40 -9.72 22.33
CA GLU A 192 6.84 -9.03 23.53
C GLU A 192 5.71 -8.90 24.54
N ASP A 193 6.00 -9.12 25.82
CA ASP A 193 5.00 -9.11 26.89
C ASP A 193 4.11 -7.87 26.88
N PHE A 194 4.68 -6.69 26.66
CA PHE A 194 3.91 -5.45 26.66
C PHE A 194 2.97 -5.34 25.45
N MET A 195 3.36 -5.92 24.30
CA MET A 195 2.50 -5.95 23.11
C MET A 195 1.31 -6.87 23.32
N LEU A 196 1.56 -8.11 23.76
CA LEU A 196 0.48 -9.04 24.09
C LEU A 196 -0.47 -8.45 25.14
N GLN A 197 0.06 -7.86 26.23
CA GLN A 197 -0.75 -7.24 27.28
C GLN A 197 -1.54 -6.01 26.81
N GLY A 198 -0.99 -5.26 25.85
CA GLY A 198 -1.64 -4.06 25.31
C GLY A 198 -2.74 -4.37 24.29
N GLY A 199 -2.58 -5.46 23.51
CA GLY A 199 -3.48 -5.81 22.41
C GLY A 199 -4.59 -6.79 22.75
N MET A 200 -4.41 -7.63 23.77
CA MET A 200 -5.37 -8.68 24.09
C MET A 200 -6.65 -8.17 24.76
N ILE A 201 -7.76 -8.87 24.49
CA ILE A 201 -9.08 -8.62 25.08
C ILE A 201 -9.47 -9.84 25.92
N PRO A 202 -9.93 -9.69 27.19
CA PRO A 202 -10.38 -10.81 27.99
C PRO A 202 -11.45 -11.67 27.29
N GLY A 203 -11.15 -12.96 27.14
CA GLY A 203 -12.08 -13.93 26.52
C GLY A 203 -12.02 -14.00 25.00
N VAL A 204 -11.23 -13.17 24.35
CA VAL A 204 -10.91 -13.23 22.92
C VAL A 204 -9.63 -14.05 22.72
N LEU A 205 -9.53 -14.78 21.61
CA LEU A 205 -8.31 -15.50 21.24
C LEU A 205 -7.22 -14.51 20.87
N GLU A 206 -6.04 -14.65 21.49
CA GLU A 206 -4.82 -13.95 21.10
C GLU A 206 -4.01 -14.77 20.11
N THR A 207 -3.41 -14.12 19.11
CA THR A 207 -2.45 -14.70 18.17
C THR A 207 -1.16 -13.88 18.17
N VAL A 208 -0.08 -14.42 17.64
CA VAL A 208 1.24 -13.76 17.71
C VAL A 208 1.87 -13.61 16.34
N ASN A 209 2.57 -12.48 16.09
CA ASN A 209 3.26 -12.17 14.86
C ASN A 209 4.78 -12.24 15.05
N PHE A 210 5.47 -13.01 14.21
CA PHE A 210 6.93 -13.11 14.26
C PHE A 210 7.53 -13.72 12.98
N GLY A 211 8.83 -13.47 12.72
CA GLY A 211 9.56 -14.02 11.58
C GLY A 211 10.58 -15.10 11.95
N SER A 212 10.89 -15.29 13.24
CA SER A 212 11.90 -16.24 13.75
C SER A 212 11.69 -16.52 15.23
N ARG A 213 12.53 -17.38 15.83
CA ARG A 213 12.48 -17.70 17.27
C ARG A 213 11.11 -18.24 17.72
N THR A 214 10.61 -19.25 17.00
CA THR A 214 9.29 -19.87 17.19
C THR A 214 9.02 -20.27 18.64
N GLU A 215 9.98 -20.94 19.28
CA GLU A 215 9.83 -21.42 20.66
C GLU A 215 9.60 -20.26 21.65
N GLU A 216 10.40 -19.19 21.53
CA GLU A 216 10.25 -18.00 22.39
C GLU A 216 8.88 -17.34 22.19
N ALA A 217 8.50 -17.07 20.93
CA ALA A 217 7.24 -16.42 20.60
C ALA A 217 6.01 -17.23 21.07
N PHE A 218 6.00 -18.54 20.83
CA PHE A 218 4.90 -19.39 21.29
C PHE A 218 4.91 -19.59 22.81
N ASN A 219 6.07 -19.54 23.49
CA ASN A 219 6.11 -19.54 24.94
C ASN A 219 5.52 -18.26 25.54
N SER A 220 5.81 -17.08 24.96
CA SER A 220 5.18 -15.82 25.36
C SER A 220 3.65 -15.91 25.23
N LEU A 221 3.15 -16.41 24.09
CA LEU A 221 1.71 -16.59 23.88
C LEU A 221 1.09 -17.56 24.90
N LYS A 222 1.76 -18.70 25.21
CA LYS A 222 1.29 -19.67 26.21
C LYS A 222 1.22 -19.08 27.61
N GLN A 223 2.07 -18.11 27.96
CA GLN A 223 2.03 -17.47 29.27
C GLN A 223 0.74 -16.68 29.50
N VAL A 224 0.23 -16.03 28.45
CA VAL A 224 -1.00 -15.22 28.53
C VAL A 224 -2.27 -16.05 28.28
N GLN A 225 -2.18 -17.18 27.55
CA GLN A 225 -3.33 -18.06 27.26
C GLN A 225 -2.93 -19.55 27.18
N PRO A 226 -2.64 -20.20 28.30
CA PRO A 226 -2.03 -21.55 28.34
C PRO A 226 -2.87 -22.65 27.69
N ASP A 227 -4.20 -22.52 27.70
CA ASP A 227 -5.14 -23.54 27.24
C ASP A 227 -5.78 -23.24 25.88
N LYS A 228 -5.11 -22.44 25.05
CA LYS A 228 -5.59 -22.06 23.71
C LYS A 228 -4.67 -22.59 22.61
N PRO A 229 -5.19 -22.73 21.36
CA PRO A 229 -4.35 -23.12 20.25
C PRO A 229 -3.28 -22.06 19.95
N LEU A 230 -2.14 -22.53 19.46
CA LEU A 230 -1.06 -21.67 19.01
C LEU A 230 -1.35 -21.22 17.58
N MET A 231 -1.21 -19.93 17.32
CA MET A 231 -1.31 -19.38 15.97
C MET A 231 -0.34 -18.21 15.78
N CYS A 232 0.49 -18.33 14.75
CA CYS A 232 1.23 -17.22 14.19
C CYS A 232 0.37 -16.58 13.09
N MET A 233 -0.19 -15.39 13.36
CA MET A 233 -1.09 -14.73 12.41
C MET A 233 -0.35 -13.92 11.36
N GLU A 234 0.89 -13.55 11.63
CA GLU A 234 1.80 -13.03 10.62
C GLU A 234 3.16 -13.72 10.77
N TYR A 235 3.39 -14.74 9.94
CA TYR A 235 4.73 -15.28 9.77
C TYR A 235 5.47 -14.46 8.72
N TRP A 236 6.39 -13.61 9.15
CA TRP A 236 7.21 -12.76 8.28
C TRP A 236 8.29 -13.60 7.59
N ASN A 237 7.93 -14.20 6.47
CA ASN A 237 8.80 -15.10 5.70
C ASN A 237 9.72 -14.40 4.70
N GLY A 238 9.58 -13.10 4.55
CA GLY A 238 10.36 -12.14 3.77
C GLY A 238 10.29 -10.77 4.41
N TRP A 239 10.50 -9.71 3.64
CA TRP A 239 10.35 -8.31 4.08
C TRP A 239 10.09 -7.38 2.89
N PHE A 240 9.64 -6.18 3.17
CA PHE A 240 9.35 -5.14 2.19
C PHE A 240 10.54 -4.18 1.99
N ASP A 241 10.50 -3.43 0.88
CA ASP A 241 11.57 -2.53 0.48
C ASP A 241 11.22 -1.06 0.68
N HIS A 242 12.26 -0.27 0.91
CA HIS A 242 12.19 1.18 0.93
C HIS A 242 13.01 1.78 -0.22
N TRP A 243 12.61 2.94 -0.72
CA TRP A 243 13.43 3.71 -1.65
C TRP A 243 14.81 4.02 -1.04
N ASN A 244 15.87 4.01 -1.86
CA ASN A 244 17.27 4.22 -1.46
C ASN A 244 17.84 3.16 -0.50
N LYS A 245 17.24 1.98 -0.43
CA LYS A 245 17.74 0.83 0.35
C LYS A 245 17.99 -0.37 -0.56
N PRO A 246 18.80 -1.34 -0.15
CA PRO A 246 18.91 -2.62 -0.86
C PRO A 246 17.58 -3.39 -0.87
N HIS A 247 17.36 -4.16 -1.92
CA HIS A 247 16.28 -5.15 -1.98
C HIS A 247 16.45 -6.22 -0.90
N HIS A 248 15.37 -6.56 -0.20
CA HIS A 248 15.37 -7.59 0.84
C HIS A 248 15.15 -8.97 0.25
N THR A 249 15.99 -9.91 0.65
CA THR A 249 15.82 -11.33 0.36
C THR A 249 16.10 -12.14 1.63
N ARG A 250 15.41 -13.26 1.76
CA ARG A 250 15.59 -14.23 2.86
C ARG A 250 15.82 -15.61 2.30
N ASP A 251 16.81 -16.32 2.83
CA ASP A 251 17.09 -17.70 2.43
C ASP A 251 15.86 -18.59 2.54
N ALA A 252 15.54 -19.31 1.46
CA ALA A 252 14.32 -20.10 1.36
C ALA A 252 14.31 -21.26 2.34
N GLN A 253 15.45 -21.91 2.57
CA GLN A 253 15.55 -23.05 3.49
C GLN A 253 15.41 -22.59 4.94
N GLU A 254 16.02 -21.44 5.29
CA GLU A 254 15.84 -20.83 6.62
C GLU A 254 14.36 -20.51 6.88
N ALA A 255 13.69 -19.87 5.94
CA ALA A 255 12.28 -19.52 6.09
C ALA A 255 11.40 -20.79 6.24
N VAL A 256 11.67 -21.83 5.47
CA VAL A 256 10.93 -23.10 5.55
C VAL A 256 11.22 -23.83 6.84
N GLN A 257 12.45 -23.78 7.38
CA GLN A 257 12.80 -24.37 8.67
C GLN A 257 12.02 -23.74 9.82
N VAL A 258 11.90 -22.41 9.85
CA VAL A 258 11.08 -21.71 10.87
C VAL A 258 9.61 -22.15 10.79
N PHE A 259 9.07 -22.35 9.59
CA PHE A 259 7.72 -22.89 9.44
C PHE A 259 7.60 -24.33 9.92
N GLU A 260 8.59 -25.20 9.64
CA GLU A 260 8.63 -26.58 10.18
C GLU A 260 8.64 -26.57 11.71
N ASP A 261 9.39 -25.67 12.33
CA ASP A 261 9.42 -25.51 13.79
C ASP A 261 8.03 -25.11 14.35
N MET A 262 7.29 -24.25 13.65
CA MET A 262 5.91 -23.90 14.03
C MET A 262 4.96 -25.10 13.95
N LEU A 263 5.05 -25.89 12.87
CA LEU A 263 4.23 -27.10 12.71
C LEU A 263 4.57 -28.15 13.79
N ASN A 264 5.86 -28.34 14.08
CA ASN A 264 6.31 -29.28 15.13
C ASN A 264 5.87 -28.86 16.55
N ALA A 265 5.70 -27.56 16.77
CA ALA A 265 5.11 -27.03 18.00
C ALA A 265 3.57 -27.20 18.07
N GLY A 266 2.93 -27.70 17.00
CA GLY A 266 1.48 -27.84 16.89
C GLY A 266 0.78 -26.51 16.56
N GLY A 267 1.48 -25.55 16.03
CA GLY A 267 0.96 -24.23 15.67
C GLY A 267 0.21 -24.21 14.34
N SER A 268 -0.77 -23.34 14.24
CA SER A 268 -1.36 -22.85 12.99
C SER A 268 -0.63 -21.60 12.53
N VAL A 269 -0.59 -21.36 11.22
CA VAL A 269 0.25 -20.29 10.63
C VAL A 269 -0.48 -19.57 9.51
N ASN A 270 -0.36 -18.25 9.47
CA ASN A 270 -0.67 -17.43 8.31
C ASN A 270 0.64 -16.83 7.76
N PHE A 271 0.96 -17.13 6.52
CA PHE A 271 2.14 -16.58 5.84
C PHE A 271 1.90 -15.12 5.47
N TYR A 272 2.63 -14.23 6.06
CA TYR A 272 2.65 -12.83 5.71
C TYR A 272 3.98 -12.49 5.02
N MET A 273 4.01 -12.35 3.71
CA MET A 273 2.97 -12.58 2.71
C MET A 273 3.12 -13.96 2.09
N PHE A 274 2.03 -14.57 1.59
CA PHE A 274 2.11 -15.66 0.63
C PHE A 274 2.29 -15.10 -0.79
N HIS A 275 1.61 -14.00 -1.09
CA HIS A 275 1.75 -13.21 -2.29
C HIS A 275 1.61 -11.73 -1.93
N GLY A 276 2.67 -10.97 -2.09
CA GLY A 276 2.70 -9.56 -1.72
C GLY A 276 1.92 -8.68 -2.68
N GLY A 277 2.15 -8.81 -3.98
CA GLY A 277 1.51 -8.00 -5.02
C GLY A 277 2.13 -6.61 -5.18
N THR A 278 1.34 -5.63 -5.58
CA THR A 278 1.79 -4.29 -5.96
C THR A 278 1.02 -3.21 -5.22
N ASN A 279 1.72 -2.22 -4.69
CA ASN A 279 1.14 -0.98 -4.17
C ASN A 279 0.81 -0.04 -5.35
N PHE A 280 -0.21 -0.39 -6.14
CA PHE A 280 -0.60 0.42 -7.29
C PHE A 280 -0.95 1.85 -6.89
N GLY A 281 -0.80 2.78 -7.83
CA GLY A 281 -1.14 4.17 -7.63
C GLY A 281 -0.27 4.85 -6.56
N PHE A 282 -0.90 5.41 -5.55
CA PHE A 282 -0.25 6.12 -4.45
C PHE A 282 -0.39 5.38 -3.10
N TYR A 283 -0.72 4.09 -3.13
CA TYR A 283 -1.10 3.36 -1.92
C TYR A 283 0.07 2.76 -1.13
N ASN A 284 1.33 2.92 -1.56
CA ASN A 284 2.46 2.57 -0.71
C ASN A 284 2.48 3.46 0.54
N GLY A 285 2.78 2.87 1.68
CA GLY A 285 2.99 3.56 2.95
C GLY A 285 4.42 4.01 3.17
N ALA A 286 4.74 4.30 4.42
CA ALA A 286 6.09 4.65 4.86
C ALA A 286 6.30 4.23 6.33
N ASN A 287 7.54 3.94 6.70
CA ASN A 287 7.95 3.79 8.08
C ASN A 287 8.58 5.08 8.63
N ASN A 288 8.39 5.33 9.91
CA ASN A 288 9.02 6.45 10.59
C ASN A 288 9.40 6.06 12.03
N HIS A 289 10.64 5.69 12.21
CA HIS A 289 11.25 5.40 13.51
C HIS A 289 12.25 6.49 13.91
N GLY A 290 11.90 7.77 13.65
CA GLY A 290 12.78 8.93 13.81
C GLY A 290 13.43 9.38 12.49
N LYS A 291 13.34 8.55 11.45
CA LYS A 291 13.64 8.89 10.06
C LYS A 291 12.50 8.37 9.18
N TYR A 292 12.00 9.22 8.31
CA TYR A 292 10.96 8.85 7.35
C TYR A 292 11.57 8.05 6.18
N GLU A 293 10.99 6.88 5.91
CA GLU A 293 11.43 5.93 4.89
C GLU A 293 10.22 5.42 4.10
N PRO A 294 9.95 5.97 2.89
CA PRO A 294 8.82 5.54 2.07
C PRO A 294 9.09 4.19 1.40
N THR A 295 8.07 3.33 1.37
CA THR A 295 8.13 2.03 0.72
C THR A 295 8.05 2.16 -0.81
N VAL A 296 8.58 1.18 -1.52
CA VAL A 296 8.55 1.13 -2.99
C VAL A 296 7.16 0.71 -3.51
N THR A 297 6.96 0.79 -4.82
CA THR A 297 5.72 0.38 -5.48
C THR A 297 5.53 -1.13 -5.43
N SER A 298 6.57 -1.93 -5.68
CA SER A 298 6.49 -3.38 -5.52
C SER A 298 6.29 -3.78 -4.06
N TYR A 299 5.36 -4.67 -3.79
CA TYR A 299 5.24 -5.35 -2.50
C TYR A 299 5.60 -6.82 -2.66
N ASP A 300 6.66 -7.11 -3.40
CA ASP A 300 7.15 -8.48 -3.66
C ASP A 300 7.35 -9.27 -2.37
N TYR A 301 7.87 -8.62 -1.32
CA TYR A 301 8.05 -9.17 0.03
C TYR A 301 9.00 -10.37 0.08
N ASP A 302 9.63 -10.74 -1.01
CA ASP A 302 10.36 -12.00 -1.16
C ASP A 302 9.50 -13.21 -0.76
N SER A 303 8.22 -13.16 -1.14
CA SER A 303 7.18 -14.11 -0.74
C SER A 303 7.21 -15.39 -1.58
N PRO A 304 6.47 -16.46 -1.18
CA PRO A 304 6.41 -17.71 -1.94
C PRO A 304 5.95 -17.54 -3.40
N LEU A 305 5.11 -16.56 -3.69
CA LEU A 305 4.83 -16.12 -5.06
C LEU A 305 5.43 -14.73 -5.28
N THR A 306 6.11 -14.54 -6.40
CA THR A 306 6.62 -13.21 -6.80
C THR A 306 5.49 -12.20 -6.97
N GLU A 307 5.79 -10.89 -7.07
CA GLU A 307 4.81 -9.82 -7.34
C GLU A 307 3.88 -10.15 -8.52
N TRP A 308 4.39 -10.77 -9.57
CA TRP A 308 3.65 -11.18 -10.77
C TRP A 308 3.10 -12.61 -10.70
N GLY A 309 3.28 -13.30 -9.56
CA GLY A 309 2.66 -14.58 -9.25
C GLY A 309 3.43 -15.81 -9.74
N ASP A 310 4.71 -15.72 -10.07
CA ASP A 310 5.54 -16.88 -10.33
C ASP A 310 5.87 -17.63 -9.04
N ILE A 311 6.07 -18.93 -9.19
CA ILE A 311 6.47 -19.83 -8.11
C ILE A 311 7.96 -19.64 -7.82
N THR A 312 8.30 -19.41 -6.55
CA THR A 312 9.68 -19.29 -6.07
C THR A 312 10.22 -20.62 -5.51
N GLU A 313 11.53 -20.66 -5.20
CA GLU A 313 12.12 -21.78 -4.46
C GLU A 313 11.43 -21.97 -3.11
N LYS A 314 11.12 -20.90 -2.42
CA LYS A 314 10.40 -20.90 -1.13
C LYS A 314 9.05 -21.63 -1.25
N TYR A 315 8.29 -21.35 -2.30
CA TYR A 315 7.03 -22.05 -2.59
C TYR A 315 7.23 -23.57 -2.78
N VAL A 316 8.23 -23.96 -3.56
CA VAL A 316 8.51 -25.39 -3.83
C VAL A 316 8.80 -26.14 -2.54
N LEU A 317 9.70 -25.60 -1.72
CA LEU A 317 10.09 -26.20 -0.44
C LEU A 317 8.92 -26.27 0.55
N LEU A 318 8.09 -25.22 0.62
CA LEU A 318 6.88 -25.20 1.47
C LEU A 318 5.90 -26.29 1.06
N ARG A 319 5.63 -26.42 -0.24
CA ARG A 319 4.72 -27.42 -0.80
C ARG A 319 5.17 -28.84 -0.46
N GLU A 320 6.46 -29.13 -0.58
CA GLU A 320 7.05 -30.42 -0.23
C GLU A 320 6.96 -30.70 1.28
N LEU A 321 7.26 -29.72 2.11
CA LEU A 321 7.16 -29.83 3.56
C LEU A 321 5.72 -30.10 4.01
N ILE A 322 4.74 -29.35 3.51
CA ILE A 322 3.33 -29.54 3.85
C ILE A 322 2.85 -30.94 3.47
N ALA A 323 3.14 -31.37 2.23
CA ALA A 323 2.76 -32.71 1.75
C ALA A 323 3.38 -33.82 2.61
N LYS A 324 4.65 -33.69 2.99
CA LYS A 324 5.35 -34.64 3.88
C LYS A 324 4.75 -34.62 5.30
N HIS A 325 4.52 -33.45 5.88
CA HIS A 325 4.06 -33.30 7.26
C HIS A 325 2.65 -33.88 7.47
N PHE A 326 1.73 -33.60 6.53
CA PHE A 326 0.33 -34.04 6.61
C PHE A 326 0.04 -35.34 5.85
N GLY A 327 1.03 -35.92 5.15
CA GLY A 327 0.85 -37.13 4.33
C GLY A 327 -0.12 -36.96 3.16
N THR A 328 -0.18 -35.77 2.58
CA THR A 328 -1.08 -35.44 1.48
C THR A 328 -0.39 -35.54 0.12
N ALA A 329 -1.17 -35.84 -0.93
CA ALA A 329 -0.65 -35.80 -2.28
C ALA A 329 -0.45 -34.35 -2.77
N LEU A 330 0.59 -34.15 -3.58
CA LEU A 330 0.82 -32.86 -4.24
C LEU A 330 -0.26 -32.61 -5.31
N LEU A 331 -0.95 -31.48 -5.21
CA LEU A 331 -1.91 -31.06 -6.21
C LEU A 331 -1.21 -30.59 -7.50
N PRO A 332 -1.84 -30.68 -8.69
CA PRO A 332 -1.29 -30.08 -9.91
C PRO A 332 -1.05 -28.58 -9.73
N LEU A 333 0.04 -28.09 -10.31
CA LEU A 333 0.31 -26.65 -10.35
C LEU A 333 -0.46 -26.02 -11.51
N PRO A 334 -1.01 -24.80 -11.31
CA PRO A 334 -1.54 -24.00 -12.40
C PRO A 334 -0.46 -23.65 -13.44
N GLU A 335 -0.87 -23.43 -14.68
CA GLU A 335 0.05 -22.96 -15.72
C GLU A 335 0.65 -21.59 -15.34
N PRO A 336 1.93 -21.35 -15.65
CA PRO A 336 2.56 -20.06 -15.42
C PRO A 336 1.87 -18.94 -16.21
N VAL A 337 1.76 -17.75 -15.63
CA VAL A 337 1.30 -16.57 -16.36
C VAL A 337 2.35 -16.18 -17.39
N ARG A 338 1.91 -16.01 -18.64
CA ARG A 338 2.80 -15.66 -19.74
C ARG A 338 3.35 -14.25 -19.60
N LYS A 339 4.63 -14.09 -19.93
CA LYS A 339 5.33 -12.79 -19.99
C LYS A 339 5.81 -12.51 -21.40
N MET A 340 5.86 -11.22 -21.76
CA MET A 340 6.31 -10.79 -23.07
C MET A 340 7.08 -9.46 -22.98
N GLY A 341 8.23 -9.41 -23.64
CA GLY A 341 8.93 -8.18 -23.94
C GLY A 341 8.38 -7.56 -25.22
N TYR A 342 7.73 -6.41 -25.10
CA TYR A 342 7.23 -5.68 -26.26
C TYR A 342 8.26 -4.72 -26.88
N GLY A 343 9.43 -4.58 -26.21
CA GLY A 343 10.50 -3.72 -26.68
C GLY A 343 10.30 -2.24 -26.31
N HIS A 344 10.78 -1.37 -27.18
CA HIS A 344 10.85 0.06 -26.89
C HIS A 344 9.60 0.80 -27.35
N VAL A 345 9.11 1.71 -26.50
CA VAL A 345 8.04 2.65 -26.82
C VAL A 345 8.62 4.06 -26.81
N GLN A 346 8.49 4.77 -27.94
CA GLN A 346 8.89 6.17 -28.03
C GLN A 346 7.89 7.04 -27.26
N MET A 347 8.42 7.91 -26.42
CA MET A 347 7.65 8.86 -25.62
C MET A 347 7.74 10.25 -26.24
N LYS A 348 6.65 10.97 -26.22
CA LYS A 348 6.58 12.38 -26.63
C LYS A 348 6.10 13.23 -25.46
N PRO A 349 6.67 14.40 -25.23
CA PRO A 349 6.13 15.33 -24.25
C PRO A 349 4.72 15.77 -24.66
N ILE A 350 3.79 15.74 -23.71
CA ILE A 350 2.44 16.32 -23.88
C ILE A 350 2.50 17.79 -23.49
N ALA A 351 2.89 18.07 -22.23
CA ALA A 351 2.96 19.41 -21.70
C ALA A 351 3.79 19.45 -20.39
N PRO A 352 4.49 20.55 -20.11
CA PRO A 352 4.95 20.88 -18.77
C PRO A 352 3.76 21.03 -17.80
N LEU A 353 3.93 20.59 -16.56
CA LEU A 353 2.88 20.66 -15.52
C LEU A 353 2.31 22.08 -15.39
N PHE A 354 3.18 23.08 -15.36
CA PHE A 354 2.76 24.46 -15.09
C PHE A 354 1.91 25.07 -16.22
N ASP A 355 2.01 24.56 -17.43
CA ASP A 355 1.21 25.01 -18.58
C ASP A 355 -0.21 24.42 -18.58
N VAL A 356 -0.39 23.27 -17.91
CA VAL A 356 -1.68 22.55 -17.86
C VAL A 356 -2.35 22.59 -16.50
N LEU A 357 -1.84 23.35 -15.54
CA LEU A 357 -2.46 23.54 -14.23
C LEU A 357 -3.95 23.87 -14.29
N PRO A 358 -4.42 24.81 -15.17
CA PRO A 358 -5.85 25.13 -15.25
C PRO A 358 -6.74 23.97 -15.69
N LEU A 359 -6.18 22.96 -16.36
CA LEU A 359 -6.90 21.75 -16.75
C LEU A 359 -6.98 20.74 -15.59
N LEU A 360 -5.96 20.71 -14.74
CA LEU A 360 -5.80 19.70 -13.69
C LEU A 360 -6.35 20.12 -12.34
N SER A 361 -6.39 21.43 -12.04
CA SER A 361 -6.71 21.91 -10.70
C SER A 361 -7.32 23.32 -10.71
N THR A 362 -8.29 23.53 -9.83
CA THR A 362 -8.77 24.89 -9.50
C THR A 362 -8.00 25.39 -8.28
N PRO A 363 -7.30 26.53 -8.37
CA PRO A 363 -6.50 27.04 -7.27
C PRO A 363 -7.36 27.57 -6.12
N VAL A 364 -6.83 27.46 -4.91
CA VAL A 364 -7.36 28.11 -3.71
C VAL A 364 -6.37 29.12 -3.17
N GLN A 365 -6.88 30.24 -2.61
CA GLN A 365 -6.05 31.28 -1.99
C GLN A 365 -6.03 31.05 -0.48
N ARG A 366 -4.84 31.09 0.12
CA ARG A 366 -4.63 30.96 1.56
C ARG A 366 -3.56 31.92 2.04
N THR A 367 -3.69 32.40 3.26
CA THR A 367 -2.67 33.25 3.89
C THR A 367 -1.39 32.46 4.17
N CYS A 368 -1.54 31.22 4.66
CA CYS A 368 -0.43 30.30 4.95
C CYS A 368 -0.50 29.07 4.04
N PRO A 369 0.59 28.31 3.86
CA PRO A 369 0.51 26.99 3.29
C PRO A 369 -0.43 26.10 4.13
N GLU A 370 -1.23 25.29 3.48
CA GLU A 370 -2.09 24.29 4.14
C GLU A 370 -1.74 22.89 3.64
N PRO A 371 -1.79 21.85 4.49
CA PRO A 371 -1.56 20.48 4.08
C PRO A 371 -2.70 19.94 3.21
N MET A 372 -2.43 18.87 2.47
CA MET A 372 -3.36 18.23 1.53
C MET A 372 -4.71 17.94 2.17
N GLU A 373 -4.72 17.39 3.39
CA GLU A 373 -5.91 16.94 4.11
C GLU A 373 -6.90 18.09 4.37
N LYS A 374 -6.40 19.28 4.67
CA LYS A 374 -7.22 20.48 4.89
C LYS A 374 -7.86 21.00 3.60
N LEU A 375 -7.35 20.55 2.46
CA LEU A 375 -7.88 20.90 1.13
C LEU A 375 -8.71 19.76 0.52
N GLY A 376 -8.98 18.69 1.29
CA GLY A 376 -9.73 17.52 0.83
C GLY A 376 -8.97 16.66 -0.18
N GLN A 377 -7.64 16.74 -0.18
CA GLN A 377 -6.76 15.94 -1.04
C GLN A 377 -6.18 14.78 -0.25
N ASP A 378 -6.23 13.58 -0.82
CA ASP A 378 -5.69 12.35 -0.28
C ASP A 378 -4.24 12.09 -0.72
N TYR A 379 -3.96 12.02 -2.02
CA TYR A 379 -2.70 11.56 -2.61
C TYR A 379 -2.13 12.54 -3.63
N GLY A 380 -0.98 12.18 -4.21
CA GLY A 380 -0.38 12.85 -5.35
C GLY A 380 0.54 14.00 -4.97
N PHE A 381 0.32 15.15 -5.59
CA PHE A 381 1.18 16.33 -5.46
C PHE A 381 0.36 17.54 -5.04
N ILE A 382 1.03 18.51 -4.43
CA ILE A 382 0.44 19.81 -4.11
C ILE A 382 1.42 20.91 -4.51
N LEU A 383 0.93 21.93 -5.21
CA LEU A 383 1.74 23.06 -5.66
C LEU A 383 1.38 24.31 -4.89
N TYR A 384 2.38 24.91 -4.28
CA TYR A 384 2.30 26.19 -3.58
C TYR A 384 2.99 27.28 -4.40
N THR A 385 2.32 28.39 -4.63
CA THR A 385 2.85 29.54 -5.39
C THR A 385 2.67 30.82 -4.60
N THR A 386 3.73 31.61 -4.49
CA THR A 386 3.68 32.98 -3.92
C THR A 386 4.65 33.91 -4.62
N LYS A 387 4.50 35.23 -4.39
CA LYS A 387 5.43 36.26 -4.89
C LYS A 387 6.41 36.66 -3.81
N VAL A 388 7.68 36.72 -4.16
CA VAL A 388 8.77 37.15 -3.28
C VAL A 388 9.27 38.51 -3.72
N SER A 389 9.30 39.48 -2.83
CA SER A 389 9.83 40.80 -3.12
C SER A 389 11.37 40.83 -3.13
N GLY A 390 11.95 41.58 -4.06
CA GLY A 390 13.40 41.81 -4.18
C GLY A 390 13.77 43.31 -4.16
N PRO A 391 15.08 43.62 -4.35
CA PRO A 391 16.17 42.69 -4.54
C PRO A 391 16.62 42.03 -3.24
N ARG A 392 17.07 40.77 -3.33
CA ARG A 392 17.70 40.05 -2.21
C ARG A 392 18.87 39.20 -2.74
N LEU A 393 19.96 39.15 -2.01
CA LEU A 393 21.12 38.35 -2.37
C LEU A 393 21.33 37.21 -1.37
N ASN A 394 21.73 36.06 -1.87
CA ASN A 394 22.04 34.86 -1.08
C ASN A 394 20.93 34.53 -0.05
N CYS A 395 19.69 34.53 -0.52
CA CYS A 395 18.55 34.19 0.37
C CYS A 395 18.48 32.69 0.58
N SER A 396 18.38 32.29 1.83
CA SER A 396 18.19 30.90 2.22
C SER A 396 16.69 30.59 2.34
N LEU A 397 16.17 29.75 1.45
CA LEU A 397 14.80 29.22 1.50
C LEU A 397 14.76 28.00 2.44
N VAL A 398 13.89 28.06 3.43
CA VAL A 398 13.66 26.99 4.41
C VAL A 398 12.20 26.59 4.39
N LEU A 399 11.91 25.32 4.13
CA LEU A 399 10.60 24.73 4.33
C LEU A 399 10.54 24.12 5.74
N GLN A 400 9.65 24.65 6.58
CA GLN A 400 9.42 24.08 7.91
C GLN A 400 8.43 22.93 7.79
N GLU A 401 8.88 21.74 8.16
CA GLU A 401 8.10 20.50 8.08
C GLU A 401 7.50 20.27 6.68
N VAL A 402 8.40 19.99 5.71
CA VAL A 402 7.99 19.52 4.38
C VAL A 402 7.74 18.01 4.39
N HIS A 403 6.59 17.59 3.91
CA HIS A 403 6.13 16.20 3.84
C HIS A 403 5.63 15.87 2.42
N ASP A 404 6.46 15.28 1.52
CA ASP A 404 7.74 14.63 1.88
C ASP A 404 8.91 15.17 1.03
N ARG A 405 8.71 15.45 -0.28
CA ARG A 405 9.76 15.85 -1.22
C ARG A 405 9.30 17.05 -2.06
N ALA A 406 9.99 18.16 -1.95
CA ALA A 406 9.64 19.42 -2.59
C ALA A 406 10.62 19.81 -3.68
N LEU A 407 10.10 20.09 -4.89
CA LEU A 407 10.84 20.72 -5.96
C LEU A 407 10.59 22.23 -5.91
N VAL A 408 11.66 23.02 -5.97
CA VAL A 408 11.61 24.48 -5.84
C VAL A 408 11.96 25.15 -7.17
N PHE A 409 11.13 26.12 -7.57
CA PHE A 409 11.30 26.91 -8.81
C PHE A 409 11.17 28.40 -8.48
N LEU A 410 12.00 29.23 -9.11
CA LEU A 410 11.94 30.69 -9.04
C LEU A 410 11.81 31.23 -10.46
N ASP A 411 10.72 31.94 -10.78
CA ASP A 411 10.36 32.38 -12.13
C ASP A 411 10.42 31.26 -13.19
N GLY A 412 10.02 30.03 -12.76
CA GLY A 412 10.04 28.83 -13.60
C GLY A 412 11.39 28.11 -13.67
N GLU A 413 12.47 28.70 -13.18
CA GLU A 413 13.79 28.07 -13.14
C GLU A 413 13.92 27.13 -11.94
N TYR A 414 14.31 25.88 -12.17
CA TYR A 414 14.54 24.88 -11.12
C TYR A 414 15.72 25.29 -10.21
N LYS A 415 15.51 25.31 -8.90
CA LYS A 415 16.51 25.70 -7.89
C LYS A 415 17.01 24.54 -7.05
N GLY A 416 16.27 23.45 -6.93
CA GLY A 416 16.68 22.28 -6.17
C GLY A 416 15.53 21.48 -5.57
N VAL A 417 15.90 20.51 -4.76
CA VAL A 417 14.99 19.65 -4.00
C VAL A 417 15.23 19.81 -2.50
N ILE A 418 14.15 19.83 -1.74
CA ILE A 418 14.20 19.71 -0.28
C ILE A 418 13.46 18.43 0.10
N GLU A 419 14.11 17.54 0.83
CA GLU A 419 13.59 16.24 1.21
C GLU A 419 13.37 16.18 2.72
N ARG A 420 12.26 15.57 3.17
CA ARG A 420 11.90 15.43 4.59
C ARG A 420 12.99 14.81 5.45
N TRP A 421 13.75 13.85 4.88
CA TRP A 421 14.83 13.14 5.57
C TRP A 421 16.18 13.85 5.51
N ASP A 422 16.30 14.91 4.68
CA ASP A 422 17.48 15.79 4.56
C ASP A 422 17.03 17.21 4.15
N PRO A 423 16.42 17.98 5.08
CA PRO A 423 15.79 19.28 4.79
C PRO A 423 16.81 20.42 4.66
N GLN A 424 17.75 20.32 3.71
CA GLN A 424 18.75 21.35 3.48
C GLN A 424 18.14 22.59 2.83
N PRO A 425 18.47 23.80 3.30
CA PRO A 425 18.02 25.05 2.67
C PRO A 425 18.53 25.19 1.25
N ILE A 426 17.76 25.86 0.39
CA ILE A 426 18.19 26.25 -0.96
C ILE A 426 18.51 27.74 -0.97
N GLU A 427 19.68 28.10 -1.49
CA GLU A 427 20.12 29.49 -1.60
C GLU A 427 19.95 30.02 -3.04
N PHE A 428 19.38 31.22 -3.17
CA PHE A 428 19.22 31.91 -4.45
C PHE A 428 19.12 33.44 -4.28
N ASP A 429 19.28 34.16 -5.38
CA ASP A 429 19.04 35.60 -5.45
C ASP A 429 17.62 35.88 -5.93
N VAL A 430 17.00 36.95 -5.41
CA VAL A 430 15.74 37.48 -5.88
C VAL A 430 16.01 38.80 -6.60
N PRO A 431 15.55 38.97 -7.86
CA PRO A 431 15.81 40.18 -8.63
C PRO A 431 15.06 41.41 -8.07
N GLU A 432 15.43 42.62 -8.51
CA GLU A 432 14.85 43.89 -8.04
C GLU A 432 13.33 43.96 -8.21
N GLY A 433 12.80 43.38 -9.28
CA GLY A 433 11.36 43.30 -9.54
C GLY A 433 10.59 42.29 -8.71
N GLY A 434 11.27 41.51 -7.86
CA GLY A 434 10.71 40.33 -7.19
C GLY A 434 10.68 39.12 -8.13
N ALA A 435 10.16 38.00 -7.63
CA ALA A 435 10.06 36.75 -8.36
C ALA A 435 8.84 35.92 -7.93
N GLU A 436 8.39 35.03 -8.77
CA GLU A 436 7.41 34.01 -8.44
C GLU A 436 8.10 32.76 -7.89
N LEU A 437 7.79 32.40 -6.66
CA LEU A 437 8.25 31.17 -6.04
C LEU A 437 7.18 30.08 -6.18
N ARG A 438 7.57 28.93 -6.75
CA ARG A 438 6.73 27.73 -6.85
C ARG A 438 7.40 26.58 -6.10
N ILE A 439 6.62 25.85 -5.30
CA ILE A 439 7.07 24.68 -4.53
C ILE A 439 6.11 23.54 -4.81
N LEU A 440 6.56 22.54 -5.56
CA LEU A 440 5.80 21.33 -5.85
C LEU A 440 6.19 20.24 -4.85
N VAL A 441 5.26 19.85 -3.98
CA VAL A 441 5.49 18.83 -2.96
C VAL A 441 4.83 17.52 -3.36
N GLU A 442 5.61 16.44 -3.31
CA GLU A 442 5.14 15.06 -3.46
C GLU A 442 4.82 14.44 -2.11
N ASN A 443 3.62 13.84 -1.98
CA ASN A 443 3.29 12.89 -0.93
C ASN A 443 3.85 11.52 -1.33
N MET A 444 4.85 11.01 -0.61
CA MET A 444 5.49 9.72 -0.89
C MET A 444 4.90 8.55 -0.10
N GLY A 445 3.76 8.74 0.56
CA GLY A 445 3.05 7.77 1.40
C GLY A 445 3.00 8.20 2.87
N ARG A 446 1.82 8.12 3.51
CA ARG A 446 1.71 8.40 4.95
C ARG A 446 2.26 7.24 5.75
N THR A 447 2.83 7.57 6.90
CA THR A 447 3.32 6.59 7.87
C THR A 447 2.24 5.57 8.19
N ASN A 448 2.59 4.27 8.07
CA ASN A 448 1.65 3.15 8.29
C ASN A 448 1.84 2.44 9.63
N TYR A 449 2.92 2.69 10.37
CA TYR A 449 3.20 2.00 11.64
C TYR A 449 3.88 2.92 12.65
N GLY A 450 3.62 2.67 13.94
CA GLY A 450 4.26 3.37 15.05
C GLY A 450 3.55 4.67 15.47
N PRO A 451 4.23 5.53 16.25
CA PRO A 451 3.60 6.68 16.89
C PRO A 451 3.31 7.88 15.96
N TYR A 452 3.88 7.89 14.75
CA TYR A 452 3.82 9.03 13.83
C TYR A 452 2.73 8.89 12.76
N LEU A 453 1.61 8.22 13.08
CA LEU A 453 0.49 8.02 12.15
C LEU A 453 -0.21 9.32 11.73
N ARG A 454 -0.18 10.38 12.54
CA ARG A 454 -0.74 11.69 12.16
C ARG A 454 0.21 12.41 11.20
N ASP A 455 0.36 11.87 10.02
CA ASP A 455 1.33 12.28 9.01
C ASP A 455 0.66 13.13 7.92
N TYR A 456 0.46 14.42 8.21
CA TYR A 456 -0.05 15.40 7.24
C TYR A 456 0.91 15.57 6.07
N LYS A 457 0.39 15.82 4.86
CA LYS A 457 1.17 15.94 3.61
C LYS A 457 1.14 17.34 3.01
N GLY A 458 2.28 17.74 2.42
CA GLY A 458 2.50 19.08 1.92
C GLY A 458 3.45 19.87 2.83
N ILE A 459 3.24 21.17 2.94
CA ILE A 459 3.97 22.03 3.88
C ILE A 459 3.07 22.23 5.11
N THR A 460 3.50 21.71 6.27
CA THR A 460 2.64 21.63 7.46
C THR A 460 2.85 22.76 8.45
N GLU A 461 4.01 23.44 8.40
CA GLU A 461 4.31 24.58 9.30
C GLU A 461 4.41 25.90 8.51
N GLY A 462 5.41 26.05 7.65
CA GLY A 462 5.57 27.28 6.91
C GLY A 462 6.77 27.34 5.98
N VAL A 463 6.88 28.45 5.27
CA VAL A 463 7.99 28.73 4.34
C VAL A 463 8.67 30.03 4.77
N ARG A 464 9.99 30.00 4.92
CA ARG A 464 10.78 31.18 5.26
C ARG A 464 11.84 31.48 4.19
N LEU A 465 12.02 32.74 3.90
CA LEU A 465 13.17 33.23 3.17
C LEU A 465 14.07 34.01 4.14
N GLY A 466 15.18 33.41 4.54
CA GLY A 466 15.96 33.83 5.70
C GLY A 466 15.12 33.70 6.98
N PHE A 467 14.90 34.82 7.69
CA PHE A 467 14.07 34.86 8.91
C PHE A 467 12.60 35.24 8.66
N GLN A 468 12.26 35.63 7.43
CA GLN A 468 10.94 36.14 7.08
C GLN A 468 10.04 35.04 6.56
N PHE A 469 8.87 34.82 7.19
CA PHE A 469 7.82 33.96 6.66
C PHE A 469 7.22 34.56 5.39
N LEU A 470 6.87 33.68 4.46
CA LEU A 470 6.17 34.02 3.24
C LEU A 470 4.68 33.70 3.41
N PHE A 471 3.84 34.62 2.94
CA PHE A 471 2.37 34.55 3.02
C PHE A 471 1.74 34.75 1.64
N ASP A 472 0.41 34.69 1.58
CA ASP A 472 -0.40 34.88 0.38
C ASP A 472 -0.14 33.83 -0.71
N TRP A 473 -0.53 32.60 -0.39
CA TRP A 473 -0.29 31.43 -1.22
C TRP A 473 -1.48 31.13 -2.14
N THR A 474 -1.17 30.86 -3.41
CA THR A 474 -2.04 30.17 -4.37
C THR A 474 -1.68 28.69 -4.34
N ILE A 475 -2.65 27.84 -4.01
CA ILE A 475 -2.41 26.40 -3.82
C ILE A 475 -3.24 25.60 -4.83
N HIS A 476 -2.58 24.65 -5.52
CA HIS A 476 -3.23 23.72 -6.44
C HIS A 476 -3.12 22.30 -5.89
N SER A 477 -4.26 21.66 -5.67
CA SER A 477 -4.34 20.22 -5.36
C SER A 477 -4.18 19.41 -6.66
N LEU A 478 -3.28 18.44 -6.69
CA LEU A 478 -2.92 17.64 -7.87
C LEU A 478 -2.96 16.14 -7.52
N PRO A 479 -4.14 15.58 -7.24
CA PRO A 479 -4.27 14.15 -6.91
C PRO A 479 -4.01 13.23 -8.10
N LEU A 480 -4.08 13.75 -9.32
CA LEU A 480 -3.84 13.04 -10.59
C LEU A 480 -4.65 11.74 -10.74
N HIS A 481 -5.88 11.71 -10.20
CA HIS A 481 -6.78 10.55 -10.34
C HIS A 481 -7.26 10.34 -11.77
N ASN A 482 -7.32 11.41 -12.57
CA ASN A 482 -7.80 11.37 -13.94
C ASN A 482 -6.96 12.31 -14.81
N LEU A 483 -6.31 11.76 -15.82
CA LEU A 483 -5.49 12.48 -16.79
C LEU A 483 -6.19 12.74 -18.13
N ALA A 484 -7.47 12.33 -18.31
CA ALA A 484 -8.19 12.54 -19.57
C ALA A 484 -8.27 14.03 -20.00
N GLN A 485 -8.16 14.94 -19.04
CA GLN A 485 -8.12 16.38 -19.32
C GLN A 485 -6.87 16.81 -20.07
N LEU A 486 -5.78 16.04 -20.02
CA LEU A 486 -4.55 16.32 -20.78
C LEU A 486 -4.75 16.20 -22.29
N GLU A 487 -5.77 15.50 -22.77
CA GLU A 487 -6.13 15.47 -24.18
C GLU A 487 -6.49 16.86 -24.74
N GLN A 488 -6.87 17.79 -23.86
CA GLN A 488 -7.19 19.17 -24.20
C GLN A 488 -5.95 20.10 -24.14
N ALA A 489 -4.79 19.56 -23.77
CA ALA A 489 -3.56 20.35 -23.72
C ALA A 489 -3.19 20.86 -25.12
N PRO A 490 -2.75 22.11 -25.24
CA PRO A 490 -2.25 22.64 -26.52
C PRO A 490 -1.07 21.79 -27.02
N ALA A 491 -1.06 21.44 -28.31
CA ALA A 491 0.00 20.63 -28.89
C ALA A 491 1.39 21.21 -28.59
N ALA A 492 2.27 20.38 -28.04
CA ALA A 492 3.60 20.79 -27.56
C ALA A 492 4.63 21.01 -28.71
N GLU A 493 4.24 20.93 -29.99
CA GLU A 493 5.14 20.77 -31.16
C GLU A 493 6.15 21.90 -31.38
N GLU A 494 6.04 23.07 -30.76
CA GLU A 494 6.95 24.19 -30.99
C GLU A 494 7.79 24.66 -29.79
N ARG A 495 7.58 24.08 -28.59
CA ARG A 495 8.17 24.63 -27.34
C ARG A 495 9.21 23.74 -26.65
N VAL A 496 9.47 22.53 -27.15
CA VAL A 496 10.13 21.49 -26.39
C VAL A 496 11.55 21.23 -26.88
N GLN A 497 12.45 22.18 -26.70
CA GLN A 497 13.90 21.94 -26.90
C GLN A 497 14.70 21.77 -25.60
N ASP A 498 14.17 22.23 -24.46
CA ASP A 498 14.79 22.04 -23.14
C ASP A 498 13.71 21.81 -22.07
N ILE A 499 13.26 20.53 -21.91
CA ILE A 499 12.31 20.18 -20.86
C ILE A 499 13.09 19.87 -19.60
N SER A 500 13.29 20.85 -18.76
CA SER A 500 13.71 20.70 -17.39
C SER A 500 12.49 20.90 -16.48
N GLY A 501 12.17 19.91 -15.61
CA GLY A 501 11.10 20.00 -14.63
C GLY A 501 9.89 19.12 -14.91
N PRO A 502 8.84 19.25 -14.08
CA PRO A 502 7.69 18.34 -14.08
C PRO A 502 6.94 18.38 -15.42
N THR A 503 6.91 17.26 -16.12
CA THR A 503 6.36 17.18 -17.47
C THR A 503 5.64 15.86 -17.70
N PHE A 504 4.51 15.90 -18.40
CA PHE A 504 3.79 14.72 -18.88
C PHE A 504 4.32 14.27 -20.24
N TYR A 505 4.56 12.97 -20.37
CA TYR A 505 4.97 12.31 -21.61
C TYR A 505 3.99 11.22 -21.96
N GLN A 506 3.79 10.98 -23.24
CA GLN A 506 2.88 9.94 -23.75
C GLN A 506 3.57 9.08 -24.78
N GLY A 507 3.29 7.78 -24.73
CA GLY A 507 3.67 6.81 -25.73
C GLY A 507 2.52 5.85 -26.01
N SER A 508 2.65 5.05 -27.06
CA SER A 508 1.65 4.04 -27.42
C SER A 508 2.31 2.72 -27.76
N LEU A 509 1.92 1.67 -27.03
CA LEU A 509 2.23 0.28 -27.35
C LEU A 509 1.09 -0.28 -28.22
N HIS A 510 1.41 -0.85 -29.37
CA HIS A 510 0.42 -1.52 -30.21
C HIS A 510 0.52 -3.05 -30.08
N ILE A 511 -0.58 -3.70 -29.73
CA ILE A 511 -0.70 -5.17 -29.63
C ILE A 511 -1.65 -5.65 -30.72
N GLU A 512 -1.16 -6.52 -31.63
CA GLU A 512 -1.93 -6.92 -32.81
C GLU A 512 -3.02 -7.95 -32.50
N GLN A 513 -2.72 -8.91 -31.62
CA GLN A 513 -3.62 -10.04 -31.34
C GLN A 513 -3.84 -10.22 -29.84
N GLU A 514 -5.03 -10.69 -29.47
CA GLU A 514 -5.36 -11.00 -28.07
C GLU A 514 -4.41 -12.07 -27.49
N SER A 515 -3.96 -13.02 -28.31
CA SER A 515 -2.96 -14.02 -27.93
C SER A 515 -1.61 -13.44 -27.54
N ASP A 516 -1.32 -12.18 -27.90
CA ASP A 516 -0.07 -11.49 -27.59
C ASP A 516 -0.17 -10.66 -26.30
N ILE A 517 -1.34 -10.59 -25.67
CA ILE A 517 -1.50 -9.97 -24.35
C ILE A 517 -0.84 -10.87 -23.31
N ALA A 518 0.12 -10.30 -22.58
CA ALA A 518 0.87 -10.98 -21.53
C ALA A 518 1.37 -9.96 -20.50
N ASP A 519 1.82 -10.45 -19.35
CA ASP A 519 2.50 -9.62 -18.37
C ASP A 519 3.80 -9.05 -18.93
N THR A 520 4.16 -7.85 -18.51
CA THR A 520 5.42 -7.22 -18.90
C THR A 520 5.94 -6.32 -17.78
N PHE A 521 7.18 -5.88 -17.91
CA PHE A 521 7.83 -5.01 -16.93
C PHE A 521 8.34 -3.76 -17.62
N LEU A 522 7.87 -2.61 -17.14
CA LEU A 522 8.20 -1.31 -17.72
C LEU A 522 9.46 -0.76 -17.06
N ALA A 523 10.55 -0.71 -17.81
CA ALA A 523 11.83 -0.14 -17.41
C ALA A 523 11.93 1.32 -17.86
N LEU A 524 12.39 2.18 -16.95
CA LEU A 524 12.50 3.62 -17.10
C LEU A 524 13.96 4.07 -17.05
N GLU A 525 14.83 3.46 -17.87
CA GLU A 525 16.22 3.84 -17.94
C GLU A 525 16.37 5.26 -18.51
N GLY A 526 17.10 6.13 -17.79
CA GLY A 526 17.26 7.53 -18.14
C GLY A 526 16.12 8.46 -17.72
N TRP A 527 15.15 7.94 -16.97
CA TRP A 527 14.12 8.71 -16.27
C TRP A 527 14.47 8.80 -14.78
N THR A 528 14.17 9.92 -14.15
CA THR A 528 14.62 10.17 -12.77
C THR A 528 13.62 9.74 -11.74
N LYS A 529 12.44 10.35 -11.70
CA LYS A 529 11.41 10.10 -10.69
C LYS A 529 10.04 10.57 -11.14
N GLY A 530 9.03 9.76 -10.90
CA GLY A 530 7.67 10.15 -11.24
C GLY A 530 6.66 9.01 -11.04
N ILE A 531 5.61 9.05 -11.86
CA ILE A 531 4.53 8.06 -11.89
C ILE A 531 4.22 7.63 -13.31
N VAL A 532 3.73 6.39 -13.46
CA VAL A 532 3.36 5.81 -14.74
C VAL A 532 1.89 5.39 -14.75
N PHE A 533 1.22 5.70 -15.85
CA PHE A 533 -0.12 5.24 -16.14
C PHE A 533 -0.13 4.38 -17.40
N VAL A 534 -0.88 3.30 -17.39
CA VAL A 534 -1.15 2.45 -18.56
C VAL A 534 -2.66 2.36 -18.76
N ASN A 535 -3.14 2.79 -19.93
CA ASN A 535 -4.57 2.87 -20.24
C ASN A 535 -5.38 3.60 -19.15
N GLY A 536 -4.82 4.66 -18.56
CA GLY A 536 -5.40 5.44 -17.48
C GLY A 536 -5.29 4.81 -16.08
N PHE A 537 -4.77 3.59 -15.96
CA PHE A 537 -4.52 2.95 -14.68
C PHE A 537 -3.15 3.37 -14.12
N ASN A 538 -3.11 3.90 -12.90
CA ASN A 538 -1.89 4.31 -12.23
C ASN A 538 -1.11 3.09 -11.71
N LEU A 539 0.02 2.76 -12.35
CA LEU A 539 0.89 1.65 -11.94
C LEU A 539 1.64 1.93 -10.63
N GLY A 540 1.90 3.19 -10.33
CA GLY A 540 2.66 3.60 -9.16
C GLY A 540 3.86 4.48 -9.48
N ARG A 541 4.67 4.71 -8.44
CA ARG A 541 5.87 5.53 -8.48
C ARG A 541 7.06 4.75 -9.00
N TYR A 542 7.92 5.44 -9.74
CA TYR A 542 9.27 5.00 -10.03
C TYR A 542 10.29 6.03 -9.54
N TRP A 543 11.49 5.57 -9.26
CA TRP A 543 12.62 6.41 -8.88
C TRP A 543 13.94 5.73 -9.27
N GLU A 544 14.83 6.47 -9.99
CA GLU A 544 16.15 5.94 -10.40
C GLU A 544 17.03 5.51 -9.21
N ALA A 545 16.75 6.01 -8.00
CA ALA A 545 17.43 5.61 -6.78
C ALA A 545 17.26 4.12 -6.43
N GLY A 546 16.16 3.47 -6.87
CA GLY A 546 15.88 2.07 -6.58
C GLY A 546 15.56 1.76 -5.12
N PRO A 547 15.49 0.48 -4.76
CA PRO A 547 16.01 -0.69 -5.50
C PRO A 547 15.21 -1.03 -6.75
N GLN A 548 13.87 -0.91 -6.71
CA GLN A 548 12.99 -1.24 -7.83
C GLN A 548 13.31 -0.41 -9.08
N LYS A 549 13.65 -1.08 -10.20
CA LYS A 549 14.00 -0.46 -11.50
C LYS A 549 12.91 -0.64 -12.54
N THR A 550 12.04 -1.64 -12.39
CA THR A 550 10.93 -1.90 -13.30
C THR A 550 9.60 -1.85 -12.58
N LEU A 551 8.55 -1.37 -13.28
CA LEU A 551 7.17 -1.45 -12.81
C LEU A 551 6.48 -2.65 -13.46
N TYR A 552 5.80 -3.46 -12.66
CA TYR A 552 4.99 -4.56 -13.14
C TYR A 552 3.74 -4.06 -13.88
N VAL A 553 3.54 -4.55 -15.10
CA VAL A 553 2.36 -4.27 -15.94
C VAL A 553 1.58 -5.56 -16.14
N PRO A 554 0.54 -5.82 -15.36
CA PRO A 554 -0.32 -6.99 -15.52
C PRO A 554 -0.99 -7.05 -16.89
N GLY A 555 -1.00 -8.22 -17.52
CA GLY A 555 -1.64 -8.43 -18.82
C GLY A 555 -3.10 -7.97 -18.90
N PRO A 556 -3.96 -8.19 -17.88
CA PRO A 556 -5.35 -7.70 -17.91
C PRO A 556 -5.52 -6.18 -18.02
N LEU A 557 -4.48 -5.37 -17.81
CA LEU A 557 -4.50 -3.93 -18.07
C LEU A 557 -4.28 -3.59 -19.56
N LEU A 558 -3.78 -4.55 -20.33
CA LEU A 558 -3.50 -4.39 -21.76
C LEU A 558 -4.67 -4.87 -22.61
N ARG A 559 -4.74 -4.37 -23.85
CA ARG A 559 -5.76 -4.71 -24.83
C ARG A 559 -5.17 -4.80 -26.24
N THR A 560 -5.87 -5.46 -27.16
CA THR A 560 -5.56 -5.37 -28.59
C THR A 560 -5.71 -3.95 -29.11
N GLY A 561 -4.85 -3.56 -30.05
CA GLY A 561 -4.76 -2.20 -30.57
C GLY A 561 -3.79 -1.33 -29.74
N ALA A 562 -4.10 -0.06 -29.67
CA ALA A 562 -3.26 0.92 -28.97
C ALA A 562 -3.45 0.85 -27.45
N ASN A 563 -2.33 0.76 -26.73
CA ASN A 563 -2.25 0.89 -25.30
C ASN A 563 -1.47 2.15 -24.96
N GLU A 564 -2.13 3.07 -24.30
CA GLU A 564 -1.54 4.34 -23.90
C GLU A 564 -0.62 4.17 -22.70
N ILE A 565 0.56 4.77 -22.76
CA ILE A 565 1.48 4.89 -21.62
C ILE A 565 1.69 6.39 -21.37
N VAL A 566 1.36 6.85 -20.17
CA VAL A 566 1.63 8.23 -19.74
C VAL A 566 2.63 8.20 -18.60
N VAL A 567 3.69 8.99 -18.71
CA VAL A 567 4.69 9.17 -17.65
C VAL A 567 4.66 10.62 -17.21
N PHE A 568 4.46 10.84 -15.91
CA PHE A 568 4.70 12.14 -15.29
C PHE A 568 6.08 12.13 -14.65
N GLU A 569 7.05 12.77 -15.30
CA GLU A 569 8.45 12.89 -14.86
C GLU A 569 8.66 14.22 -14.14
N LEU A 570 9.35 14.20 -13.01
CA LEU A 570 9.53 15.36 -12.14
C LEU A 570 10.75 16.22 -12.49
N HIS A 571 11.80 15.64 -13.11
CA HIS A 571 13.10 16.31 -13.30
C HIS A 571 13.51 16.50 -14.77
N GLY A 572 12.82 15.81 -15.67
CA GLY A 572 13.17 15.74 -17.09
C GLY A 572 13.86 14.41 -17.45
N ALA A 573 13.48 13.87 -18.59
CA ALA A 573 13.98 12.60 -19.09
C ALA A 573 15.25 12.79 -19.91
N LYS A 574 16.27 11.95 -19.67
CA LYS A 574 17.51 11.90 -20.48
C LYS A 574 17.29 11.17 -21.80
N THR A 575 16.27 10.31 -21.85
CA THR A 575 15.85 9.56 -23.04
C THR A 575 14.34 9.71 -23.21
N LEU A 576 13.87 9.76 -24.47
CA LEU A 576 12.43 9.80 -24.77
C LEU A 576 11.93 8.40 -25.14
N GLN A 577 12.25 7.41 -24.33
CA GLN A 577 11.95 6.01 -24.56
C GLN A 577 11.76 5.28 -23.25
N VAL A 578 10.77 4.40 -23.20
CA VAL A 578 10.60 3.38 -22.13
C VAL A 578 10.71 2.00 -22.76
N THR A 579 11.06 1.00 -21.96
CA THR A 579 11.22 -0.38 -22.44
C THR A 579 10.25 -1.30 -21.71
N LEU A 580 9.51 -2.11 -22.46
CA LEU A 580 8.68 -3.18 -21.92
C LEU A 580 9.39 -4.52 -22.14
N GLN A 581 9.83 -5.14 -21.06
CA GLN A 581 10.64 -6.36 -21.05
C GLN A 581 9.93 -7.51 -20.35
N ASP A 582 10.38 -8.74 -20.60
CA ASP A 582 9.78 -9.96 -20.04
C ASP A 582 10.37 -10.38 -18.68
N THR A 583 11.34 -9.65 -18.19
CA THR A 583 12.02 -9.89 -16.92
C THR A 583 11.96 -8.69 -16.00
N PRO A 584 11.69 -8.90 -14.69
CA PRO A 584 11.70 -7.84 -13.69
C PRO A 584 13.11 -7.41 -13.32
N ASP A 585 13.22 -6.23 -12.72
CA ASP A 585 14.39 -5.77 -12.00
C ASP A 585 13.91 -5.05 -10.72
N LEU A 586 14.06 -5.73 -9.58
CA LEU A 586 13.71 -5.21 -8.25
C LEU A 586 14.94 -4.73 -7.45
N GLY A 587 16.13 -4.82 -8.02
CA GLY A 587 17.41 -4.41 -7.43
C GLY A 587 18.33 -5.51 -6.98
#